data_1045bd235a9398989620489d0e2eca9d
#
_entry.id   1045bd235a9398989620489d0e2eca9d
#
_cell.length_a   1.000
_cell.length_b   1.000
_cell.length_c   1.000
_cell.angle_alpha   90.00
_cell.angle_beta   90.00
_cell.angle_gamma   90.00
#
_symmetry.space_group_name_H-M   'P 1'
#
loop_
_entity.id
_entity.type
_entity.pdbx_description
1 polymer ?
#
loop_
_entity_poly.entity_id
_entity_poly.type
_entity_poly.pdbx_seq_one_letter_code
_entity_poly.pdbx_strand_id
1 'polypeptide(L)'
;MQAKIQFNCVISPYPAQKIVNLPLFKMNMELKEHFNNKIFKLISETADELGLECYVVGGYVRDIFLKRPSKDIDVVVVGSGIEMAQAFGRKLGRGAHVSVFKNFGTAQVKYHDTEVEFVGARKESYSHDSRKPVVEDGTLEDDQNRRDFTINAMAVCLNKARFGELVDPFNGLDDLKERTIRTPLDPDITFSDDPLRMMRCVRFATQLNFYIDDTTFEALSRNKERIHIISKERIADELNKILLAPIPSKGFIELDRCGLLPLIFPELVALQGVETRNGRAHKDNFYHTLEVVDNISKHTDNLWLRWATLLHDIGKPRTKRWEPRIGWTFHNHNFIGEKMVPDLFRKMKLPMNEKMKYVQKLVSLHMRPIVIADDVVTDSAVRRLLFEAGDDIDDLMMPVSYTHLTLPTKLE
;
A
#
# COMPACT_ATOMS: atom_id res chain seq x y z
N MET A 1 5.15 34.30 2.51
CA MET A 1 4.82 34.05 1.10
C MET A 1 4.89 32.54 0.90
N GLN A 2 3.76 31.84 1.03
CA GLN A 2 3.67 30.40 0.80
C GLN A 2 3.72 30.16 -0.72
N ALA A 3 4.81 29.56 -1.18
CA ALA A 3 4.88 29.09 -2.56
C ALA A 3 3.88 27.93 -2.72
N LYS A 4 2.75 28.17 -3.38
CA LYS A 4 1.88 27.12 -3.90
C LYS A 4 2.68 26.36 -4.96
N ILE A 5 3.21 25.22 -4.58
CA ILE A 5 3.70 24.24 -5.55
C ILE A 5 2.45 23.67 -6.23
N GLN A 6 2.15 24.15 -7.43
CA GLN A 6 1.19 23.50 -8.31
C GLN A 6 1.80 22.16 -8.75
N PHE A 7 1.33 21.09 -8.14
CA PHE A 7 1.55 19.75 -8.68
C PHE A 7 0.81 19.68 -10.02
N ASN A 8 1.54 19.73 -11.11
CA ASN A 8 1.02 19.32 -12.41
C ASN A 8 0.55 17.87 -12.25
N CYS A 9 -0.73 17.66 -12.50
CA CYS A 9 -1.41 16.38 -12.48
C CYS A 9 -0.66 15.40 -13.39
N VAL A 10 0.21 14.57 -12.80
CA VAL A 10 0.85 13.47 -13.55
C VAL A 10 -0.27 12.48 -13.85
N ILE A 11 -0.57 12.35 -15.14
CA ILE A 11 -1.56 11.43 -15.69
C ILE A 11 -1.22 10.03 -15.17
N SER A 12 -2.18 9.40 -14.47
CA SER A 12 -2.10 8.02 -14.01
C SER A 12 -1.64 7.10 -15.15
N PRO A 13 -0.69 6.16 -14.90
CA PRO A 13 -0.30 5.17 -15.92
C PRO A 13 -1.45 4.23 -16.31
N TYR A 14 -2.52 4.21 -15.52
CA TYR A 14 -3.78 3.60 -15.92
C TYR A 14 -4.67 4.68 -16.53
N PRO A 15 -5.05 4.55 -17.82
CA PRO A 15 -6.01 5.47 -18.43
C PRO A 15 -7.25 5.55 -17.55
N ALA A 16 -7.76 6.76 -17.34
CA ALA A 16 -9.02 6.98 -16.63
C ALA A 16 -10.12 6.18 -17.35
N GLN A 17 -10.31 4.93 -16.92
CA GLN A 17 -11.42 4.14 -17.42
C GLN A 17 -12.68 4.79 -16.87
N LYS A 18 -13.51 5.34 -17.76
CA LYS A 18 -14.82 5.84 -17.41
C LYS A 18 -15.59 4.67 -16.80
N ILE A 19 -15.82 4.70 -15.49
CA ILE A 19 -16.82 3.83 -14.89
C ILE A 19 -18.14 4.35 -15.46
N VAL A 20 -18.73 3.57 -16.35
CA VAL A 20 -19.93 3.96 -17.09
C VAL A 20 -21.10 3.99 -16.11
N ASN A 21 -21.92 5.04 -16.13
CA ASN A 21 -23.20 5.07 -15.43
C ASN A 21 -24.16 4.08 -16.13
N LEU A 22 -24.04 2.81 -15.76
CA LEU A 22 -24.94 1.75 -16.21
C LEU A 22 -26.18 1.75 -15.32
N PRO A 23 -27.40 1.62 -15.88
CA PRO A 23 -28.57 1.33 -15.08
C PRO A 23 -28.31 0.08 -14.21
N LEU A 24 -28.80 0.07 -12.97
CA LEU A 24 -28.59 -1.01 -11.99
C LEU A 24 -28.89 -2.40 -12.59
N PHE A 25 -29.94 -2.50 -13.43
CA PHE A 25 -30.30 -3.75 -14.12
C PHE A 25 -29.18 -4.24 -15.06
N LYS A 26 -28.58 -3.36 -15.86
CA LYS A 26 -27.50 -3.74 -16.79
C LYS A 26 -26.23 -4.10 -16.04
N MET A 27 -25.93 -3.42 -14.97
CA MET A 27 -24.81 -3.72 -14.08
C MET A 27 -24.95 -5.11 -13.44
N ASN A 28 -26.14 -5.45 -12.93
CA ASN A 28 -26.38 -6.78 -12.37
C ASN A 28 -26.30 -7.89 -13.43
N MET A 29 -26.65 -7.61 -14.70
CA MET A 29 -26.43 -8.55 -15.79
C MET A 29 -24.94 -8.79 -16.06
N GLU A 30 -24.14 -7.73 -16.11
CA GLU A 30 -22.70 -7.85 -16.32
C GLU A 30 -22.02 -8.61 -15.16
N LEU A 31 -22.44 -8.37 -13.90
CA LEU A 31 -21.97 -9.13 -12.75
C LEU A 31 -22.35 -10.61 -12.85
N LYS A 32 -23.61 -10.96 -13.25
CA LYS A 32 -24.02 -12.34 -13.48
C LYS A 32 -23.11 -13.06 -14.48
N GLU A 33 -22.75 -12.40 -15.57
CA GLU A 33 -21.86 -12.94 -16.57
C GLU A 33 -20.45 -13.16 -16.01
N HIS A 34 -19.91 -12.21 -15.22
CA HIS A 34 -18.61 -12.32 -14.59
C HIS A 34 -18.53 -13.52 -13.64
N PHE A 35 -19.58 -13.74 -12.84
CA PHE A 35 -19.65 -14.87 -11.90
C PHE A 35 -20.11 -16.19 -12.54
N ASN A 36 -20.41 -16.24 -13.84
CA ASN A 36 -20.91 -17.41 -14.54
C ASN A 36 -19.79 -18.42 -14.88
N ASN A 37 -18.95 -18.80 -13.90
CA ASN A 37 -17.92 -19.82 -14.04
C ASN A 37 -18.14 -21.00 -13.07
N LYS A 38 -17.41 -22.07 -13.25
CA LYS A 38 -17.57 -23.33 -12.49
C LYS A 38 -17.42 -23.10 -10.97
N ILE A 39 -16.47 -22.28 -10.53
CA ILE A 39 -16.17 -22.06 -9.11
C ILE A 39 -17.37 -21.40 -8.42
N PHE A 40 -17.85 -20.26 -8.95
CA PHE A 40 -18.99 -19.54 -8.35
C PHE A 40 -20.29 -20.31 -8.45
N LYS A 41 -20.52 -21.10 -9.51
CA LYS A 41 -21.68 -21.99 -9.60
C LYS A 41 -21.69 -23.05 -8.52
N LEU A 42 -20.54 -23.69 -8.27
CA LEU A 42 -20.43 -24.67 -7.20
C LEU A 42 -20.57 -24.07 -5.82
N ILE A 43 -20.07 -22.83 -5.61
CA ILE A 43 -20.30 -22.08 -4.36
C ILE A 43 -21.79 -21.83 -4.20
N SER A 44 -22.47 -21.33 -5.24
CA SER A 44 -23.92 -21.07 -5.23
C SER A 44 -24.72 -22.32 -4.88
N GLU A 45 -24.48 -23.42 -5.58
CA GLU A 45 -25.15 -24.71 -5.32
C GLU A 45 -24.89 -25.23 -3.91
N THR A 46 -23.67 -25.07 -3.39
CA THR A 46 -23.31 -25.52 -2.04
C THR A 46 -24.02 -24.66 -0.99
N ALA A 47 -24.08 -23.33 -1.17
CA ALA A 47 -24.74 -22.43 -0.26
C ALA A 47 -26.26 -22.71 -0.20
N ASP A 48 -26.90 -22.91 -1.36
CA ASP A 48 -28.35 -23.20 -1.45
C ASP A 48 -28.69 -24.57 -0.81
N GLU A 49 -27.85 -25.60 -0.99
CA GLU A 49 -28.05 -26.91 -0.36
C GLU A 49 -27.91 -26.85 1.18
N LEU A 50 -27.03 -26.01 1.67
CA LEU A 50 -26.84 -25.81 3.13
C LEU A 50 -27.86 -24.82 3.71
N GLY A 51 -28.63 -24.12 2.86
CA GLY A 51 -29.57 -23.08 3.30
C GLY A 51 -28.87 -21.85 3.88
N LEU A 52 -27.64 -21.56 3.40
CA LEU A 52 -26.82 -20.44 3.87
C LEU A 52 -26.84 -19.29 2.87
N GLU A 53 -26.96 -18.04 3.34
CA GLU A 53 -26.70 -16.87 2.51
C GLU A 53 -25.21 -16.70 2.27
N CYS A 54 -24.84 -16.41 1.01
CA CYS A 54 -23.44 -16.40 0.58
C CYS A 54 -23.14 -15.25 -0.37
N TYR A 55 -22.05 -14.53 -0.11
CA TYR A 55 -21.70 -13.32 -0.84
C TYR A 55 -20.19 -13.26 -1.12
N VAL A 56 -19.80 -12.89 -2.34
CA VAL A 56 -18.43 -12.41 -2.60
C VAL A 56 -18.32 -10.97 -2.14
N VAL A 57 -17.21 -10.62 -1.49
CA VAL A 57 -17.08 -9.31 -0.83
C VAL A 57 -15.70 -8.68 -1.04
N GLY A 58 -15.57 -7.43 -0.68
CA GLY A 58 -14.29 -6.78 -0.48
C GLY A 58 -13.52 -6.44 -1.75
N GLY A 59 -12.21 -6.69 -1.72
CA GLY A 59 -11.28 -6.32 -2.79
C GLY A 59 -11.63 -6.92 -4.15
N TYR A 60 -12.11 -8.16 -4.16
CA TYR A 60 -12.51 -8.83 -5.40
C TYR A 60 -13.64 -8.09 -6.11
N VAL A 61 -14.72 -7.72 -5.40
CA VAL A 61 -15.86 -6.97 -5.98
C VAL A 61 -15.40 -5.60 -6.47
N ARG A 62 -14.63 -4.87 -5.68
CA ARG A 62 -14.04 -3.58 -6.08
C ARG A 62 -13.25 -3.71 -7.38
N ASP A 63 -12.38 -4.73 -7.47
CA ASP A 63 -11.45 -4.90 -8.58
C ASP A 63 -12.14 -5.31 -9.89
N ILE A 64 -13.33 -5.95 -9.82
CA ILE A 64 -14.20 -6.15 -11.00
C ILE A 64 -14.56 -4.80 -11.62
N PHE A 65 -15.07 -3.85 -10.83
CA PHE A 65 -15.47 -2.52 -11.31
C PHE A 65 -14.27 -1.69 -11.80
N LEU A 66 -13.10 -1.88 -11.17
CA LEU A 66 -11.85 -1.25 -11.60
C LEU A 66 -11.17 -1.96 -12.78
N LYS A 67 -11.74 -3.08 -13.26
CA LYS A 67 -11.16 -3.93 -14.32
C LYS A 67 -9.71 -4.34 -14.02
N ARG A 68 -9.42 -4.60 -12.76
CA ARG A 68 -8.12 -5.07 -12.28
C ARG A 68 -8.17 -6.57 -12.04
N PRO A 69 -7.10 -7.31 -12.37
CA PRO A 69 -7.05 -8.72 -12.04
C PRO A 69 -7.02 -8.89 -10.51
N SER A 70 -7.89 -9.75 -9.98
CA SER A 70 -7.89 -10.18 -8.59
C SER A 70 -7.92 -11.69 -8.53
N LYS A 71 -7.08 -12.27 -7.64
CA LYS A 71 -7.01 -13.72 -7.43
C LYS A 71 -7.59 -14.13 -6.07
N ASP A 72 -7.64 -13.19 -5.13
CA ASP A 72 -8.09 -13.45 -3.77
C ASP A 72 -9.61 -13.31 -3.72
N ILE A 73 -10.32 -14.42 -3.59
CA ILE A 73 -11.78 -14.47 -3.54
C ILE A 73 -12.19 -14.62 -2.08
N ASP A 74 -12.74 -13.54 -1.51
CA ASP A 74 -13.30 -13.53 -0.16
C ASP A 74 -14.80 -13.77 -0.23
N VAL A 75 -15.27 -14.80 0.47
CA VAL A 75 -16.68 -15.18 0.53
C VAL A 75 -17.18 -15.10 1.97
N VAL A 76 -18.17 -14.25 2.18
CA VAL A 76 -18.89 -14.15 3.45
C VAL A 76 -20.12 -15.05 3.41
N VAL A 77 -20.29 -15.81 4.47
CA VAL A 77 -21.42 -16.73 4.67
C VAL A 77 -22.18 -16.33 5.92
N VAL A 78 -23.48 -16.11 5.82
CA VAL A 78 -24.32 -15.91 7.02
C VAL A 78 -24.53 -17.28 7.67
N GLY A 79 -23.64 -17.60 8.62
CA GLY A 79 -23.49 -18.91 9.24
C GLY A 79 -22.03 -19.38 9.24
N SER A 80 -21.81 -20.69 9.21
CA SER A 80 -20.46 -21.28 9.32
C SER A 80 -19.68 -21.25 8.01
N GLY A 81 -18.69 -20.36 7.90
CA GLY A 81 -17.73 -20.35 6.79
C GLY A 81 -16.92 -21.65 6.69
N ILE A 82 -16.64 -22.30 7.84
CA ILE A 82 -15.91 -23.59 7.86
C ILE A 82 -16.75 -24.70 7.24
N GLU A 83 -18.04 -24.79 7.62
CA GLU A 83 -18.95 -25.80 7.06
C GLU A 83 -19.11 -25.62 5.55
N MET A 84 -19.31 -24.38 5.11
CA MET A 84 -19.38 -24.01 3.70
C MET A 84 -18.13 -24.41 2.94
N ALA A 85 -16.93 -24.08 3.44
CA ALA A 85 -15.66 -24.44 2.83
C ALA A 85 -15.45 -25.96 2.69
N GLN A 86 -15.81 -26.71 3.74
CA GLN A 86 -15.72 -28.16 3.74
C GLN A 86 -16.68 -28.81 2.72
N ALA A 87 -17.91 -28.32 2.65
CA ALA A 87 -18.90 -28.81 1.68
C ALA A 87 -18.47 -28.49 0.24
N PHE A 88 -18.04 -27.27 0.00
CA PHE A 88 -17.51 -26.83 -1.29
C PHE A 88 -16.28 -27.64 -1.72
N GLY A 89 -15.33 -27.87 -0.80
CA GLY A 89 -14.14 -28.67 -1.06
C GLY A 89 -14.48 -30.12 -1.45
N ARG A 90 -15.47 -30.73 -0.79
CA ARG A 90 -15.98 -32.08 -1.17
C ARG A 90 -16.55 -32.10 -2.60
N LYS A 91 -17.30 -31.07 -2.99
CA LYS A 91 -17.86 -30.97 -4.35
C LYS A 91 -16.81 -30.75 -5.44
N LEU A 92 -15.74 -30.03 -5.13
CA LEU A 92 -14.60 -29.88 -6.05
C LEU A 92 -13.86 -31.20 -6.28
N GLY A 93 -13.88 -32.11 -5.30
CA GLY A 93 -13.30 -33.44 -5.40
C GLY A 93 -11.78 -33.48 -5.31
N ARG A 94 -11.16 -34.42 -6.04
CA ARG A 94 -9.70 -34.62 -5.99
C ARG A 94 -8.97 -33.38 -6.49
N GLY A 95 -8.00 -32.92 -5.70
CA GLY A 95 -7.20 -31.70 -5.99
C GLY A 95 -7.64 -30.47 -5.19
N ALA A 96 -8.77 -30.51 -4.49
CA ALA A 96 -9.13 -29.46 -3.54
C ALA A 96 -8.43 -29.68 -2.19
N HIS A 97 -7.80 -28.61 -1.69
CA HIS A 97 -7.19 -28.58 -0.36
C HIS A 97 -7.94 -27.58 0.52
N VAL A 98 -8.46 -28.06 1.66
CA VAL A 98 -9.21 -27.25 2.61
C VAL A 98 -8.37 -27.02 3.86
N SER A 99 -8.02 -25.76 4.14
CA SER A 99 -7.33 -25.34 5.37
C SER A 99 -8.31 -24.64 6.30
N VAL A 100 -8.41 -25.11 7.56
CA VAL A 100 -9.37 -24.60 8.53
C VAL A 100 -8.64 -23.81 9.62
N PHE A 101 -9.07 -22.57 9.87
CA PHE A 101 -8.54 -21.67 10.88
C PHE A 101 -9.58 -21.46 11.99
N LYS A 102 -9.75 -22.47 12.85
CA LYS A 102 -10.82 -22.51 13.87
C LYS A 102 -10.89 -21.27 14.75
N ASN A 103 -9.73 -20.75 15.16
CA ASN A 103 -9.66 -19.57 16.05
C ASN A 103 -10.19 -18.28 15.39
N PHE A 104 -10.32 -18.27 14.07
CA PHE A 104 -10.79 -17.11 13.30
C PHE A 104 -12.16 -17.35 12.66
N GLY A 105 -12.72 -18.56 12.81
CA GLY A 105 -13.98 -18.93 12.15
C GLY A 105 -13.87 -18.94 10.61
N THR A 106 -12.66 -19.07 10.04
CA THR A 106 -12.42 -19.00 8.61
C THR A 106 -11.87 -20.32 8.07
N ALA A 107 -12.07 -20.55 6.78
CA ALA A 107 -11.44 -21.66 6.08
C ALA A 107 -11.12 -21.26 4.64
N GLN A 108 -10.02 -21.78 4.13
CA GLN A 108 -9.51 -21.51 2.78
C GLN A 108 -9.59 -22.77 1.94
N VAL A 109 -10.07 -22.67 0.73
CA VAL A 109 -10.10 -23.74 -0.25
C VAL A 109 -9.22 -23.38 -1.42
N LYS A 110 -8.16 -24.16 -1.61
CA LYS A 110 -7.26 -24.05 -2.75
C LYS A 110 -7.58 -25.14 -3.76
N TYR A 111 -7.80 -24.74 -5.00
CA TYR A 111 -8.08 -25.64 -6.12
C TYR A 111 -7.40 -25.12 -7.38
N HIS A 112 -6.38 -25.82 -7.87
CA HIS A 112 -5.46 -25.36 -8.91
C HIS A 112 -4.87 -23.97 -8.56
N ASP A 113 -5.04 -22.98 -9.45
CA ASP A 113 -4.56 -21.62 -9.27
C ASP A 113 -5.58 -20.69 -8.58
N THR A 114 -6.72 -21.24 -8.14
CA THR A 114 -7.78 -20.48 -7.47
C THR A 114 -7.75 -20.74 -5.98
N GLU A 115 -7.87 -19.67 -5.23
CA GLU A 115 -7.92 -19.68 -3.76
C GLU A 115 -9.15 -18.91 -3.30
N VAL A 116 -9.99 -19.56 -2.49
CA VAL A 116 -11.24 -18.97 -1.96
C VAL A 116 -11.20 -19.05 -0.45
N GLU A 117 -11.32 -17.91 0.20
CA GLU A 117 -11.46 -17.82 1.65
C GLU A 117 -12.94 -17.69 2.02
N PHE A 118 -13.41 -18.54 2.92
CA PHE A 118 -14.75 -18.52 3.48
C PHE A 118 -14.72 -18.01 4.92
N VAL A 119 -15.50 -16.97 5.19
CA VAL A 119 -15.59 -16.32 6.50
C VAL A 119 -17.06 -16.30 6.92
N GLY A 120 -17.36 -16.68 8.15
CA GLY A 120 -18.68 -16.44 8.72
C GLY A 120 -18.94 -14.94 8.86
N ALA A 121 -20.15 -14.49 8.49
CA ALA A 121 -20.58 -13.13 8.78
C ALA A 121 -20.53 -12.89 10.28
N ARG A 122 -19.96 -11.76 10.70
CA ARG A 122 -19.69 -11.53 12.11
C ARG A 122 -19.91 -10.08 12.52
N LYS A 123 -20.36 -9.91 13.75
CA LYS A 123 -20.36 -8.64 14.46
C LYS A 123 -19.12 -8.55 15.31
N GLU A 124 -18.47 -7.41 15.29
CA GLU A 124 -17.26 -7.13 16.07
C GLU A 124 -17.54 -6.01 17.07
N SER A 125 -17.11 -6.20 18.33
CA SER A 125 -17.16 -5.19 19.37
C SER A 125 -15.75 -4.96 19.90
N TYR A 126 -15.32 -3.71 19.97
CA TYR A 126 -13.97 -3.32 20.36
C TYR A 126 -13.94 -2.65 21.73
N SER A 127 -12.87 -2.89 22.50
CA SER A 127 -12.56 -2.12 23.70
C SER A 127 -11.50 -1.07 23.37
N HIS A 128 -11.57 0.10 24.03
CA HIS A 128 -10.66 1.22 23.77
C HIS A 128 -9.17 0.85 23.81
N ASP A 129 -8.78 -0.06 24.73
CA ASP A 129 -7.38 -0.40 24.96
C ASP A 129 -6.89 -1.62 24.17
N SER A 130 -7.74 -2.19 23.33
CA SER A 130 -7.41 -3.39 22.54
C SER A 130 -8.01 -3.30 21.14
N ARG A 131 -7.18 -3.63 20.15
CA ARG A 131 -7.63 -3.85 18.77
C ARG A 131 -8.20 -5.26 18.52
N LYS A 132 -8.21 -6.14 19.53
CA LYS A 132 -8.79 -7.48 19.40
C LYS A 132 -10.28 -7.38 19.67
N PRO A 133 -11.16 -7.60 18.67
CA PRO A 133 -12.59 -7.56 18.88
C PRO A 133 -13.07 -8.79 19.66
N VAL A 134 -14.17 -8.59 20.36
CA VAL A 134 -15.08 -9.70 20.69
C VAL A 134 -15.90 -9.97 19.43
N VAL A 135 -15.93 -11.22 18.99
CA VAL A 135 -16.56 -11.63 17.74
C VAL A 135 -17.77 -12.48 18.06
N GLU A 136 -18.90 -12.14 17.46
CA GLU A 136 -20.16 -12.88 17.52
C GLU A 136 -20.65 -13.16 16.10
N ASP A 137 -21.49 -14.19 15.93
CA ASP A 137 -22.16 -14.43 14.65
C ASP A 137 -23.03 -13.22 14.29
N GLY A 138 -22.98 -12.83 13.05
CA GLY A 138 -23.65 -11.62 12.55
C GLY A 138 -24.36 -11.84 11.23
N THR A 139 -24.98 -10.77 10.77
CA THR A 139 -25.62 -10.65 9.44
C THR A 139 -24.63 -10.13 8.42
N LEU A 140 -25.01 -10.10 7.13
CA LEU A 140 -24.24 -9.42 6.10
C LEU A 140 -24.05 -7.93 6.42
N GLU A 141 -25.07 -7.28 6.97
CA GLU A 141 -25.04 -5.86 7.36
C GLU A 141 -23.98 -5.65 8.46
N ASP A 142 -23.92 -6.51 9.48
CA ASP A 142 -22.88 -6.44 10.51
C ASP A 142 -21.48 -6.58 9.91
N ASP A 143 -21.30 -7.50 8.95
CA ASP A 143 -20.02 -7.68 8.27
C ASP A 143 -19.63 -6.47 7.44
N GLN A 144 -20.59 -5.85 6.74
CA GLN A 144 -20.34 -4.65 5.94
C GLN A 144 -20.03 -3.42 6.81
N ASN A 145 -20.74 -3.26 7.94
CA ASN A 145 -20.56 -2.17 8.90
C ASN A 145 -19.15 -2.14 9.52
N ARG A 146 -18.55 -3.30 9.79
CA ARG A 146 -17.21 -3.42 10.39
C ARG A 146 -16.06 -3.23 9.39
N ARG A 147 -16.32 -3.10 8.08
CA ARG A 147 -15.26 -2.95 7.07
C ARG A 147 -14.61 -1.58 7.12
N ASP A 148 -13.40 -1.52 6.56
CA ASP A 148 -12.57 -0.31 6.60
C ASP A 148 -13.10 0.82 5.71
N PHE A 149 -13.48 0.51 4.45
CA PHE A 149 -13.88 1.51 3.45
C PHE A 149 -15.08 1.06 2.64
N THR A 150 -15.89 2.01 2.19
CA THR A 150 -17.09 1.79 1.38
C THR A 150 -16.81 0.94 0.14
N ILE A 151 -15.72 1.22 -0.55
CA ILE A 151 -15.27 0.49 -1.74
C ILE A 151 -14.91 -0.98 -1.48
N ASN A 152 -14.65 -1.35 -0.23
CA ASN A 152 -14.38 -2.71 0.22
C ASN A 152 -15.56 -3.33 0.96
N ALA A 153 -16.66 -2.58 1.14
CA ALA A 153 -17.86 -3.04 1.82
C ALA A 153 -18.95 -3.57 0.86
N MET A 154 -18.73 -3.43 -0.44
CA MET A 154 -19.63 -3.98 -1.46
C MET A 154 -19.63 -5.49 -1.44
N ALA A 155 -20.80 -6.09 -1.64
CA ALA A 155 -21.01 -7.53 -1.71
C ALA A 155 -21.80 -7.92 -2.96
N VAL A 156 -21.58 -9.13 -3.49
CA VAL A 156 -22.37 -9.70 -4.59
C VAL A 156 -22.94 -11.03 -4.14
N CYS A 157 -24.26 -11.17 -4.20
CA CYS A 157 -24.99 -12.37 -3.80
C CYS A 157 -24.65 -13.54 -4.72
N LEU A 158 -24.35 -14.71 -4.15
CA LEU A 158 -24.09 -15.94 -4.89
C LEU A 158 -25.25 -16.94 -4.83
N ASN A 159 -26.24 -16.78 -3.95
CA ASN A 159 -27.43 -17.64 -3.91
C ASN A 159 -28.22 -17.54 -5.19
N LYS A 160 -28.73 -18.66 -5.70
CA LYS A 160 -29.40 -18.78 -7.00
C LYS A 160 -30.54 -17.77 -7.20
N ALA A 161 -31.32 -17.51 -6.15
CA ALA A 161 -32.47 -16.58 -6.22
C ALA A 161 -32.06 -15.13 -6.53
N ARG A 162 -30.88 -14.71 -6.07
CA ARG A 162 -30.36 -13.33 -6.19
C ARG A 162 -28.95 -13.30 -6.81
N PHE A 163 -28.58 -14.32 -7.57
CA PHE A 163 -27.23 -14.49 -8.11
C PHE A 163 -26.78 -13.29 -8.95
N GLY A 164 -25.62 -12.74 -8.59
CA GLY A 164 -25.02 -11.57 -9.25
C GLY A 164 -25.66 -10.22 -8.84
N GLU A 165 -26.54 -10.20 -7.83
CA GLU A 165 -27.09 -8.95 -7.30
C GLU A 165 -26.06 -8.24 -6.40
N LEU A 166 -25.80 -6.95 -6.71
CA LEU A 166 -24.94 -6.09 -5.89
C LEU A 166 -25.69 -5.61 -4.65
N VAL A 167 -25.02 -5.74 -3.49
CA VAL A 167 -25.44 -5.19 -2.20
C VAL A 167 -24.43 -4.13 -1.78
N ASP A 168 -24.81 -2.88 -1.89
CA ASP A 168 -23.95 -1.71 -1.65
C ASP A 168 -24.66 -0.66 -0.78
N PRO A 169 -24.79 -0.90 0.53
CA PRO A 169 -25.53 -0.01 1.42
C PRO A 169 -24.85 1.33 1.67
N PHE A 170 -23.56 1.46 1.36
CA PHE A 170 -22.74 2.65 1.63
C PHE A 170 -22.37 3.44 0.37
N ASN A 171 -22.97 3.13 -0.77
CA ASN A 171 -22.66 3.78 -2.05
C ASN A 171 -21.17 3.66 -2.44
N GLY A 172 -20.53 2.52 -2.14
CA GLY A 172 -19.14 2.25 -2.50
C GLY A 172 -18.87 2.32 -4.00
N LEU A 173 -19.87 1.99 -4.83
CA LEU A 173 -19.78 2.14 -6.28
C LEU A 173 -19.65 3.60 -6.71
N ASP A 174 -20.33 4.54 -6.04
CA ASP A 174 -20.20 5.96 -6.34
C ASP A 174 -18.84 6.50 -5.85
N ASP A 175 -18.39 6.08 -4.67
CA ASP A 175 -17.02 6.39 -4.21
C ASP A 175 -15.94 5.85 -5.17
N LEU A 176 -16.15 4.68 -5.80
CA LEU A 176 -15.26 4.20 -6.86
C LEU A 176 -15.25 5.12 -8.09
N LYS A 177 -16.43 5.61 -8.53
CA LYS A 177 -16.55 6.55 -9.66
C LYS A 177 -15.86 7.88 -9.34
N GLU A 178 -16.05 8.38 -8.13
CA GLU A 178 -15.46 9.63 -7.63
C GLU A 178 -13.99 9.46 -7.22
N ARG A 179 -13.48 8.23 -7.22
CA ARG A 179 -12.11 7.89 -6.78
C ARG A 179 -11.85 8.35 -5.36
N THR A 180 -12.75 8.05 -4.46
CA THR A 180 -12.72 8.49 -3.07
C THR A 180 -12.56 7.30 -2.12
N ILE A 181 -11.74 7.46 -1.09
CA ILE A 181 -11.63 6.55 0.05
C ILE A 181 -12.42 7.15 1.20
N ARG A 182 -13.48 6.45 1.61
CA ARG A 182 -14.40 6.84 2.67
C ARG A 182 -14.71 5.65 3.56
N THR A 183 -14.88 5.88 4.87
CA THR A 183 -15.31 4.83 5.80
C THR A 183 -16.82 4.59 5.69
N PRO A 184 -17.31 3.33 5.88
CA PRO A 184 -18.74 3.04 5.85
C PRO A 184 -19.53 3.79 6.94
N LEU A 185 -18.95 3.85 8.14
CA LEU A 185 -19.50 4.51 9.32
C LEU A 185 -18.61 5.68 9.74
N ASP A 186 -18.87 6.22 10.93
CA ASP A 186 -18.08 7.29 11.52
C ASP A 186 -16.57 6.94 11.49
N PRO A 187 -15.74 7.76 10.84
CA PRO A 187 -14.32 7.49 10.71
C PRO A 187 -13.58 7.48 12.06
N ASP A 188 -14.01 8.27 13.04
CA ASP A 188 -13.39 8.27 14.37
C ASP A 188 -13.59 6.93 15.07
N ILE A 189 -14.78 6.33 14.98
CA ILE A 189 -15.07 4.99 15.49
C ILE A 189 -14.23 3.97 14.70
N THR A 190 -14.26 4.03 13.38
CA THR A 190 -13.55 3.11 12.48
C THR A 190 -12.06 3.04 12.78
N PHE A 191 -11.40 4.18 13.01
CA PHE A 191 -9.97 4.25 13.31
C PHE A 191 -9.65 4.00 14.78
N SER A 192 -10.60 4.27 15.68
CA SER A 192 -10.47 3.90 17.08
C SER A 192 -10.53 2.37 17.27
N ASP A 193 -11.39 1.67 16.56
CA ASP A 193 -11.58 0.23 16.64
C ASP A 193 -10.33 -0.53 16.17
N ASP A 194 -9.83 -0.25 14.98
CA ASP A 194 -8.55 -0.78 14.50
C ASP A 194 -7.69 0.34 13.88
N PRO A 195 -6.75 0.92 14.64
CA PRO A 195 -5.90 2.00 14.15
C PRO A 195 -5.03 1.65 12.95
N LEU A 196 -4.82 0.36 12.62
CA LEU A 196 -4.17 -0.03 11.37
C LEU A 196 -4.94 0.45 10.15
N ARG A 197 -6.26 0.64 10.27
CA ARG A 197 -7.09 1.17 9.19
C ARG A 197 -6.65 2.57 8.74
N MET A 198 -5.98 3.34 9.60
CA MET A 198 -5.37 4.62 9.21
C MET A 198 -4.27 4.42 8.16
N MET A 199 -3.36 3.47 8.39
CA MET A 199 -2.31 3.10 7.41
C MET A 199 -2.93 2.52 6.13
N ARG A 200 -3.97 1.69 6.27
CA ARG A 200 -4.70 1.12 5.13
C ARG A 200 -5.40 2.19 4.31
N CYS A 201 -5.96 3.25 4.94
CA CYS A 201 -6.56 4.40 4.26
C CYS A 201 -5.57 5.05 3.30
N VAL A 202 -4.41 5.43 3.81
CA VAL A 202 -3.35 6.04 3.00
C VAL A 202 -2.84 5.06 1.93
N ARG A 203 -2.68 3.78 2.28
CA ARG A 203 -2.26 2.76 1.31
C ARG A 203 -3.24 2.62 0.15
N PHE A 204 -4.54 2.49 0.43
CA PHE A 204 -5.53 2.37 -0.65
C PHE A 204 -5.61 3.63 -1.50
N ALA A 205 -5.58 4.82 -0.88
CA ALA A 205 -5.50 6.08 -1.61
C ALA A 205 -4.29 6.13 -2.56
N THR A 206 -3.14 5.62 -2.12
CA THR A 206 -1.91 5.57 -2.92
C THR A 206 -1.98 4.53 -4.04
N GLN A 207 -2.36 3.28 -3.71
CA GLN A 207 -2.39 2.17 -4.67
C GLN A 207 -3.44 2.33 -5.76
N LEU A 208 -4.59 2.91 -5.41
CA LEU A 208 -5.69 3.15 -6.34
C LEU A 208 -5.60 4.51 -7.03
N ASN A 209 -4.70 5.38 -6.56
CA ASN A 209 -4.62 6.78 -6.95
C ASN A 209 -5.94 7.53 -6.70
N PHE A 210 -6.52 7.33 -5.52
CA PHE A 210 -7.76 7.93 -5.05
C PHE A 210 -7.48 9.07 -4.08
N TYR A 211 -8.47 9.92 -3.86
CA TYR A 211 -8.47 10.93 -2.81
C TYR A 211 -9.04 10.32 -1.52
N ILE A 212 -8.64 10.88 -0.38
CA ILE A 212 -9.26 10.56 0.90
C ILE A 212 -10.35 11.61 1.14
N ASP A 213 -11.56 11.16 1.48
CA ASP A 213 -12.66 12.05 1.87
C ASP A 213 -12.24 12.97 3.03
N ASP A 214 -12.66 14.23 3.01
CA ASP A 214 -12.18 15.25 3.96
C ASP A 214 -12.47 14.85 5.41
N THR A 215 -13.68 14.35 5.70
CA THR A 215 -14.04 13.92 7.07
C THR A 215 -13.22 12.71 7.51
N THR A 216 -12.96 11.78 6.60
CA THR A 216 -12.10 10.62 6.82
C THR A 216 -10.65 11.06 7.05
N PHE A 217 -10.15 12.03 6.28
CA PHE A 217 -8.80 12.56 6.43
C PHE A 217 -8.59 13.29 7.77
N GLU A 218 -9.54 14.12 8.18
CA GLU A 218 -9.49 14.80 9.47
C GLU A 218 -9.47 13.80 10.63
N ALA A 219 -10.23 12.71 10.54
CA ALA A 219 -10.23 11.66 11.55
C ALA A 219 -8.88 10.93 11.66
N LEU A 220 -8.12 10.78 10.54
CA LEU A 220 -6.73 10.29 10.61
C LEU A 220 -5.90 11.13 11.57
N SER A 221 -5.97 12.46 11.43
CA SER A 221 -5.21 13.41 12.25
C SER A 221 -5.63 13.37 13.71
N ARG A 222 -6.94 13.24 13.99
CA ARG A 222 -7.47 13.14 15.36
C ARG A 222 -7.04 11.86 16.07
N ASN A 223 -7.00 10.74 15.35
CA ASN A 223 -6.75 9.41 15.91
C ASN A 223 -5.29 8.93 15.80
N LYS A 224 -4.40 9.72 15.21
CA LYS A 224 -3.01 9.30 14.86
C LYS A 224 -2.23 8.69 16.01
N GLU A 225 -2.40 9.19 17.25
CA GLU A 225 -1.66 8.68 18.41
C GLU A 225 -1.99 7.22 18.73
N ARG A 226 -3.16 6.74 18.31
CA ARG A 226 -3.55 5.34 18.49
C ARG A 226 -2.70 4.37 17.66
N ILE A 227 -1.91 4.86 16.70
CA ILE A 227 -0.98 4.02 15.93
C ILE A 227 0.02 3.28 16.83
N HIS A 228 0.29 3.77 18.03
CA HIS A 228 1.21 3.18 18.98
C HIS A 228 0.78 1.79 19.51
N ILE A 229 -0.52 1.45 19.45
CA ILE A 229 -1.00 0.13 19.84
C ILE A 229 -0.79 -0.93 18.74
N ILE A 230 -0.40 -0.50 17.52
CA ILE A 230 -0.16 -1.41 16.39
C ILE A 230 1.29 -1.92 16.43
N SER A 231 1.46 -3.21 16.16
CA SER A 231 2.80 -3.79 16.05
C SER A 231 3.58 -3.20 14.88
N LYS A 232 4.87 -3.02 15.06
CA LYS A 232 5.76 -2.42 14.05
C LYS A 232 5.79 -3.25 12.76
N GLU A 233 5.68 -4.56 12.86
CA GLU A 233 5.60 -5.47 11.72
C GLU A 233 4.41 -5.14 10.81
N ARG A 234 3.24 -4.89 11.39
CA ARG A 234 2.03 -4.55 10.60
C ARG A 234 2.12 -3.16 9.98
N ILE A 235 2.74 -2.20 10.67
CA ILE A 235 3.02 -0.88 10.12
C ILE A 235 3.98 -1.00 8.94
N ALA A 236 5.06 -1.80 9.09
CA ALA A 236 6.03 -2.05 8.03
C ALA A 236 5.40 -2.71 6.79
N ASP A 237 4.48 -3.66 6.98
CA ASP A 237 3.75 -4.30 5.88
C ASP A 237 2.92 -3.28 5.07
N GLU A 238 2.24 -2.36 5.75
CA GLU A 238 1.50 -1.30 5.04
C GLU A 238 2.44 -0.29 4.37
N LEU A 239 3.57 0.09 5.00
CA LEU A 239 4.61 0.92 4.37
C LEU A 239 5.22 0.26 3.13
N ASN A 240 5.49 -1.04 3.18
CA ASN A 240 5.98 -1.79 2.04
C ASN A 240 5.00 -1.74 0.86
N LYS A 241 3.70 -1.86 1.13
CA LYS A 241 2.65 -1.77 0.12
C LYS A 241 2.49 -0.35 -0.44
N ILE A 242 2.70 0.68 0.38
CA ILE A 242 2.75 2.08 -0.07
C ILE A 242 3.97 2.29 -0.98
N LEU A 243 5.13 1.80 -0.56
CA LEU A 243 6.38 1.93 -1.32
C LEU A 243 6.33 1.18 -2.66
N LEU A 244 5.56 0.09 -2.76
CA LEU A 244 5.32 -0.67 -3.99
C LEU A 244 4.23 -0.06 -4.89
N ALA A 245 3.53 0.99 -4.45
CA ALA A 245 2.55 1.65 -5.28
C ALA A 245 3.19 2.33 -6.52
N PRO A 246 2.40 2.64 -7.56
CA PRO A 246 2.91 3.32 -8.76
C PRO A 246 3.49 4.72 -8.49
N ILE A 247 2.92 5.44 -7.50
CA ILE A 247 3.35 6.79 -7.09
C ILE A 247 3.47 6.81 -5.56
N PRO A 248 4.57 6.26 -5.00
CA PRO A 248 4.75 6.16 -3.55
C PRO A 248 4.77 7.50 -2.82
N SER A 249 5.27 8.56 -3.47
CA SER A 249 5.34 9.92 -2.89
C SER A 249 3.99 10.38 -2.35
N LYS A 250 2.90 10.07 -3.07
CA LYS A 250 1.54 10.40 -2.64
C LYS A 250 1.24 9.85 -1.24
N GLY A 251 1.59 8.60 -0.99
CA GLY A 251 1.37 7.97 0.31
C GLY A 251 2.20 8.59 1.43
N PHE A 252 3.48 8.86 1.19
CA PHE A 252 4.34 9.48 2.19
C PHE A 252 3.92 10.92 2.50
N ILE A 253 3.46 11.68 1.50
CA ILE A 253 2.93 13.02 1.68
C ILE A 253 1.64 12.99 2.50
N GLU A 254 0.71 12.07 2.23
CA GLU A 254 -0.53 11.95 3.01
C GLU A 254 -0.26 11.49 4.45
N LEU A 255 0.70 10.57 4.67
CA LEU A 255 1.14 10.17 6.01
C LEU A 255 1.73 11.36 6.80
N ASP A 256 2.47 12.24 6.12
CA ASP A 256 3.02 13.45 6.72
C ASP A 256 1.93 14.47 7.05
N ARG A 257 1.04 14.74 6.09
CA ARG A 257 -0.07 15.70 6.24
C ARG A 257 -1.01 15.34 7.39
N CYS A 258 -1.34 14.06 7.57
CA CYS A 258 -2.19 13.60 8.68
C CYS A 258 -1.40 13.42 10.00
N GLY A 259 -0.08 13.59 10.00
CA GLY A 259 0.78 13.51 11.17
C GLY A 259 1.11 12.08 11.62
N LEU A 260 0.86 11.07 10.80
CA LEU A 260 1.28 9.68 11.07
C LEU A 260 2.77 9.47 10.80
N LEU A 261 3.34 10.13 9.77
CA LEU A 261 4.74 9.93 9.39
C LEU A 261 5.72 10.26 10.53
N PRO A 262 5.59 11.38 11.27
CA PRO A 262 6.46 11.67 12.41
C PRO A 262 6.44 10.60 13.51
N LEU A 263 5.31 9.92 13.69
CA LEU A 263 5.15 8.89 14.73
C LEU A 263 5.77 7.54 14.32
N ILE A 264 5.73 7.22 13.02
CA ILE A 264 6.19 5.91 12.52
C ILE A 264 7.59 5.97 11.92
N PHE A 265 7.99 7.11 11.31
CA PHE A 265 9.27 7.26 10.62
C PHE A 265 9.85 8.69 10.75
N PRO A 266 10.17 9.15 11.97
CA PRO A 266 10.68 10.50 12.21
C PRO A 266 12.00 10.81 11.49
N GLU A 267 12.83 9.80 11.20
CA GLU A 267 14.09 9.99 10.48
C GLU A 267 13.86 10.47 9.03
N LEU A 268 12.78 10.02 8.39
CA LEU A 268 12.41 10.50 7.05
C LEU A 268 11.90 11.94 7.11
N VAL A 269 11.11 12.28 8.13
CA VAL A 269 10.63 13.66 8.36
C VAL A 269 11.78 14.63 8.60
N ALA A 270 12.86 14.17 9.24
CA ALA A 270 14.05 15.00 9.46
C ALA A 270 14.75 15.48 8.18
N LEU A 271 14.42 14.92 7.02
CA LEU A 271 14.88 15.40 5.71
C LEU A 271 14.17 16.68 5.24
N GLN A 272 13.04 17.02 5.85
CA GLN A 272 12.24 18.20 5.48
C GLN A 272 12.91 19.52 5.83
N GLY A 273 12.51 20.53 5.12
CA GLY A 273 12.88 21.89 5.37
C GLY A 273 13.98 22.40 4.45
N VAL A 274 13.92 23.71 4.22
CA VAL A 274 14.90 24.45 3.43
C VAL A 274 15.43 25.60 4.29
N GLU A 275 16.73 25.60 4.53
CA GLU A 275 17.37 26.71 5.20
C GLU A 275 18.08 27.60 4.19
N THR A 276 17.88 28.92 4.33
CA THR A 276 18.56 29.92 3.53
C THR A 276 19.54 30.70 4.41
N ARG A 277 20.80 30.76 4.01
CA ARG A 277 21.84 31.54 4.67
C ARG A 277 22.66 32.29 3.62
N ASN A 278 22.83 33.62 3.81
CA ASN A 278 23.56 34.47 2.86
C ASN A 278 23.10 34.31 1.40
N GLY A 279 21.77 34.21 1.18
CA GLY A 279 21.18 34.05 -0.14
C GLY A 279 21.33 32.66 -0.77
N ARG A 280 21.95 31.70 -0.09
CA ARG A 280 22.13 30.31 -0.55
C ARG A 280 21.20 29.38 0.23
N ALA A 281 20.34 28.67 -0.49
CA ALA A 281 19.44 27.65 0.06
C ALA A 281 19.89 26.25 -0.40
N HIS A 282 19.51 25.23 0.35
CA HIS A 282 19.58 23.85 -0.14
C HIS A 282 18.20 23.38 -0.59
N LYS A 283 18.14 22.29 -1.37
CA LYS A 283 16.90 21.63 -1.74
C LYS A 283 16.24 21.02 -0.50
N ASP A 284 14.91 20.91 -0.51
CA ASP A 284 14.21 20.07 0.44
C ASP A 284 14.51 18.60 0.13
N ASN A 285 15.25 17.95 1.03
CA ASN A 285 15.72 16.58 0.80
C ASN A 285 14.59 15.55 0.91
N PHE A 286 13.50 15.85 1.63
CA PHE A 286 12.33 14.98 1.72
C PHE A 286 11.63 14.85 0.36
N TYR A 287 11.24 15.98 -0.22
CA TYR A 287 10.58 15.97 -1.53
C TYR A 287 11.49 15.47 -2.63
N HIS A 288 12.79 15.79 -2.59
CA HIS A 288 13.75 15.23 -3.51
C HIS A 288 13.80 13.69 -3.41
N THR A 289 13.89 13.15 -2.20
CA THR A 289 13.90 11.69 -1.97
C THR A 289 12.64 11.03 -2.53
N LEU A 290 11.48 11.63 -2.31
CA LEU A 290 10.21 11.10 -2.82
C LEU A 290 10.15 11.14 -4.35
N GLU A 291 10.66 12.19 -4.99
CA GLU A 291 10.77 12.28 -6.46
C GLU A 291 11.66 11.15 -7.02
N VAL A 292 12.80 10.88 -6.37
CA VAL A 292 13.69 9.79 -6.78
C VAL A 292 12.98 8.43 -6.65
N VAL A 293 12.24 8.22 -5.58
CA VAL A 293 11.44 6.99 -5.37
C VAL A 293 10.37 6.83 -6.44
N ASP A 294 9.64 7.90 -6.80
CA ASP A 294 8.64 7.85 -7.88
C ASP A 294 9.27 7.52 -9.24
N ASN A 295 10.45 8.07 -9.52
CA ASN A 295 11.14 7.78 -10.76
C ASN A 295 11.55 6.32 -10.86
N ILE A 296 12.12 5.76 -9.80
CA ILE A 296 12.49 4.35 -9.73
C ILE A 296 11.28 3.43 -9.82
N SER A 297 10.16 3.83 -9.24
CA SER A 297 8.92 3.02 -9.22
C SER A 297 8.35 2.72 -10.61
N LYS A 298 8.74 3.49 -11.62
CA LYS A 298 8.37 3.26 -13.03
C LYS A 298 9.15 2.12 -13.69
N HIS A 299 10.27 1.70 -13.08
CA HIS A 299 11.26 0.82 -13.71
C HIS A 299 11.48 -0.49 -12.96
N THR A 300 11.09 -0.58 -11.70
CA THR A 300 11.30 -1.78 -10.90
C THR A 300 10.22 -1.98 -9.82
N ASP A 301 9.86 -3.23 -9.58
CA ASP A 301 9.03 -3.68 -8.45
C ASP A 301 9.87 -4.29 -7.32
N ASN A 302 11.21 -4.15 -7.39
CA ASN A 302 12.10 -4.59 -6.32
C ASN A 302 11.90 -3.70 -5.08
N LEU A 303 11.20 -4.22 -4.08
CA LEU A 303 10.92 -3.53 -2.82
C LEU A 303 12.19 -3.00 -2.14
N TRP A 304 13.28 -3.78 -2.16
CA TRP A 304 14.49 -3.42 -1.45
C TRP A 304 15.31 -2.37 -2.16
N LEU A 305 15.23 -2.30 -3.50
CA LEU A 305 15.78 -1.18 -4.25
C LEU A 305 15.00 0.11 -3.97
N ARG A 306 13.65 0.03 -3.89
CA ARG A 306 12.84 1.19 -3.50
C ARG A 306 13.13 1.64 -2.06
N TRP A 307 13.39 0.70 -1.11
CA TRP A 307 13.86 1.04 0.24
C TRP A 307 15.25 1.69 0.21
N ALA A 308 16.20 1.17 -0.56
CA ALA A 308 17.52 1.79 -0.71
C ALA A 308 17.41 3.22 -1.24
N THR A 309 16.54 3.42 -2.23
CA THR A 309 16.24 4.74 -2.80
C THR A 309 15.60 5.68 -1.76
N LEU A 310 14.65 5.19 -0.95
CA LEU A 310 14.02 5.98 0.11
C LEU A 310 15.03 6.39 1.20
N LEU A 311 16.06 5.58 1.43
CA LEU A 311 17.05 5.78 2.49
C LEU A 311 18.37 6.41 1.99
N HIS A 312 18.56 6.65 0.68
CA HIS A 312 19.88 7.07 0.15
C HIS A 312 20.40 8.34 0.81
N ASP A 313 19.53 9.29 1.09
CA ASP A 313 19.85 10.59 1.69
C ASP A 313 19.58 10.68 3.21
N ILE A 314 19.23 9.59 3.87
CA ILE A 314 18.79 9.57 5.28
C ILE A 314 19.86 10.09 6.26
N GLY A 315 21.10 10.11 5.86
CA GLY A 315 22.23 10.64 6.64
C GLY A 315 22.40 12.16 6.56
N LYS A 316 21.74 12.85 5.60
CA LYS A 316 21.91 14.29 5.38
C LYS A 316 21.62 15.17 6.59
N PRO A 317 20.57 14.95 7.38
CA PRO A 317 20.29 15.78 8.56
C PRO A 317 21.42 15.75 9.59
N ARG A 318 22.11 14.62 9.74
CA ARG A 318 23.21 14.45 10.70
C ARG A 318 24.55 15.02 10.21
N THR A 319 24.68 15.27 8.90
CA THR A 319 25.92 15.75 8.28
C THR A 319 25.82 17.19 7.76
N LYS A 320 24.67 17.82 7.89
CA LYS A 320 24.39 19.18 7.44
C LYS A 320 25.33 20.19 8.10
N ARG A 321 26.07 20.95 7.29
CA ARG A 321 26.98 22.01 7.75
C ARG A 321 26.95 23.19 6.78
N TRP A 322 27.27 24.37 7.34
CA TRP A 322 27.46 25.57 6.56
C TRP A 322 28.93 25.85 6.37
N GLU A 323 29.36 25.97 5.13
CA GLU A 323 30.71 26.39 4.76
C GLU A 323 30.66 27.77 4.06
N PRO A 324 31.36 28.80 4.56
CA PRO A 324 31.21 30.17 4.05
C PRO A 324 31.45 30.35 2.55
N ARG A 325 32.32 29.57 1.93
CA ARG A 325 32.67 29.66 0.51
C ARG A 325 31.76 28.82 -0.39
N ILE A 326 31.27 27.67 0.11
CA ILE A 326 30.53 26.67 -0.67
C ILE A 326 29.01 26.82 -0.44
N GLY A 327 28.60 27.07 0.79
CA GLY A 327 27.20 27.05 1.23
C GLY A 327 26.89 25.83 2.09
N TRP A 328 25.68 25.30 1.95
CA TRP A 328 25.27 24.09 2.66
C TRP A 328 25.97 22.84 2.10
N THR A 329 26.54 22.05 2.97
CA THR A 329 27.24 20.80 2.64
C THR A 329 26.68 19.63 3.45
N PHE A 330 26.81 18.42 2.90
CA PHE A 330 26.30 17.17 3.49
C PHE A 330 27.37 16.05 3.36
N HIS A 331 28.64 16.39 3.58
CA HIS A 331 29.75 15.44 3.38
C HIS A 331 29.57 14.17 4.20
N ASN A 332 29.88 13.03 3.58
CA ASN A 332 29.80 11.70 4.18
C ASN A 332 28.38 11.25 4.61
N HIS A 333 27.30 11.87 4.06
CA HIS A 333 25.93 11.47 4.39
C HIS A 333 25.64 10.01 3.99
N ASN A 334 26.25 9.53 2.91
CA ASN A 334 26.16 8.14 2.46
C ASN A 334 26.72 7.17 3.52
N PHE A 335 27.87 7.48 4.10
CA PHE A 335 28.50 6.67 5.16
C PHE A 335 27.70 6.71 6.48
N ILE A 336 27.15 7.87 6.84
CA ILE A 336 26.26 7.98 7.99
C ILE A 336 24.94 7.25 7.72
N GLY A 337 24.38 7.38 6.54
CA GLY A 337 23.18 6.66 6.09
C GLY A 337 23.36 5.14 6.16
N GLU A 338 24.47 4.63 5.64
CA GLU A 338 24.85 3.22 5.75
C GLU A 338 24.76 2.71 7.18
N LYS A 339 25.34 3.46 8.15
CA LYS A 339 25.30 3.09 9.57
C LYS A 339 23.90 3.17 10.18
N MET A 340 23.03 4.02 9.65
CA MET A 340 21.64 4.14 10.12
C MET A 340 20.75 2.99 9.65
N VAL A 341 21.02 2.36 8.51
CA VAL A 341 20.18 1.31 7.93
C VAL A 341 19.88 0.16 8.90
N PRO A 342 20.86 -0.47 9.59
CA PRO A 342 20.56 -1.57 10.52
C PRO A 342 19.65 -1.17 11.68
N ASP A 343 19.81 0.04 12.21
CA ASP A 343 18.99 0.54 13.31
C ASP A 343 17.56 0.84 12.86
N LEU A 344 17.39 1.41 11.66
CA LEU A 344 16.08 1.64 11.03
C LEU A 344 15.34 0.33 10.76
N PHE A 345 16.02 -0.66 10.19
CA PHE A 345 15.45 -1.97 9.92
C PHE A 345 14.99 -2.67 11.20
N ARG A 346 15.82 -2.61 12.26
CA ARG A 346 15.47 -3.17 13.57
C ARG A 346 14.29 -2.43 14.20
N LYS A 347 14.27 -1.09 14.16
CA LYS A 347 13.20 -0.25 14.69
C LYS A 347 11.87 -0.51 14.01
N MET A 348 11.88 -0.68 12.68
CA MET A 348 10.71 -0.93 11.86
C MET A 348 10.33 -2.41 11.75
N LYS A 349 11.15 -3.31 12.33
CA LYS A 349 10.95 -4.76 12.21
C LYS A 349 11.01 -5.26 10.75
N LEU A 350 11.83 -4.63 9.94
CA LEU A 350 12.19 -5.12 8.62
C LEU A 350 13.20 -6.29 8.73
N PRO A 351 13.35 -7.11 7.67
CA PRO A 351 14.24 -8.28 7.69
C PRO A 351 15.71 -7.91 7.90
N MET A 352 16.37 -8.49 8.93
CA MET A 352 17.77 -8.25 9.28
C MET A 352 18.75 -9.21 8.57
N ASN A 353 18.43 -9.62 7.34
CA ASN A 353 19.19 -10.59 6.55
C ASN A 353 19.87 -9.91 5.33
N GLU A 354 20.12 -10.68 4.26
CA GLU A 354 20.76 -10.18 3.02
C GLU A 354 20.01 -8.98 2.41
N LYS A 355 18.70 -8.86 2.63
CA LYS A 355 17.91 -7.71 2.17
C LYS A 355 18.36 -6.40 2.83
N MET A 356 18.62 -6.43 4.13
CA MET A 356 19.19 -5.28 4.85
C MET A 356 20.59 -4.94 4.34
N LYS A 357 21.46 -5.95 4.17
CA LYS A 357 22.82 -5.73 3.66
C LYS A 357 22.83 -5.14 2.25
N TYR A 358 21.92 -5.61 1.40
CA TYR A 358 21.71 -5.05 0.06
C TYR A 358 21.34 -3.56 0.13
N VAL A 359 20.36 -3.18 0.94
CA VAL A 359 19.95 -1.77 1.13
C VAL A 359 21.14 -0.96 1.69
N GLN A 360 21.83 -1.48 2.71
CA GLN A 360 22.97 -0.84 3.32
C GLN A 360 24.09 -0.56 2.31
N LYS A 361 24.41 -1.54 1.45
CA LYS A 361 25.42 -1.43 0.38
C LYS A 361 25.04 -0.34 -0.61
N LEU A 362 23.79 -0.34 -1.10
CA LEU A 362 23.34 0.67 -2.08
C LEU A 362 23.35 2.09 -1.49
N VAL A 363 22.92 2.26 -0.23
CA VAL A 363 23.02 3.55 0.48
C VAL A 363 24.45 4.01 0.63
N SER A 364 25.40 3.11 0.93
CA SER A 364 26.83 3.44 1.02
C SER A 364 27.41 3.91 -0.31
N LEU A 365 27.03 3.26 -1.39
CA LEU A 365 27.65 3.45 -2.71
C LEU A 365 26.96 4.49 -3.60
N HIS A 366 25.75 4.97 -3.26
CA HIS A 366 24.91 5.77 -4.17
C HIS A 366 25.57 7.03 -4.74
N MET A 367 26.53 7.62 -4.02
CA MET A 367 27.28 8.80 -4.50
C MET A 367 28.36 8.48 -5.54
N ARG A 368 28.84 7.21 -5.58
CA ARG A 368 29.99 6.86 -6.42
C ARG A 368 29.73 6.93 -7.91
N PRO A 369 28.55 6.50 -8.43
CA PRO A 369 28.23 6.67 -9.85
C PRO A 369 28.26 8.12 -10.31
N ILE A 370 27.82 9.05 -9.46
CA ILE A 370 27.85 10.50 -9.75
C ILE A 370 29.28 11.00 -9.89
N VAL A 371 30.15 10.60 -8.96
CA VAL A 371 31.59 11.00 -8.99
C VAL A 371 32.32 10.40 -10.20
N ILE A 372 31.92 9.20 -10.65
CA ILE A 372 32.53 8.52 -11.80
C ILE A 372 32.03 9.12 -13.13
N ALA A 373 30.90 9.80 -13.15
CA ALA A 373 30.39 10.49 -14.34
C ALA A 373 31.10 11.82 -14.64
N ASP A 374 31.99 12.32 -13.74
CA ASP A 374 32.83 13.50 -13.97
C ASP A 374 33.95 13.21 -14.97
N ASP A 375 34.39 14.26 -15.74
CA ASP A 375 35.29 14.16 -16.88
C ASP A 375 36.71 13.63 -16.58
N VAL A 376 37.10 13.46 -15.32
CA VAL A 376 38.44 13.00 -14.91
C VAL A 376 38.34 11.78 -14.01
N VAL A 377 38.01 10.63 -14.57
CA VAL A 377 37.88 9.38 -13.82
C VAL A 377 39.01 8.41 -14.20
N THR A 378 39.63 7.80 -13.18
CA THR A 378 40.63 6.76 -13.40
C THR A 378 39.98 5.39 -13.56
N ASP A 379 40.55 4.53 -14.42
CA ASP A 379 40.11 3.13 -14.57
C ASP A 379 40.06 2.39 -13.22
N SER A 380 40.93 2.75 -12.29
CA SER A 380 40.97 2.15 -10.97
C SER A 380 39.74 2.48 -10.12
N ALA A 381 39.19 3.69 -10.28
CA ALA A 381 37.93 4.10 -9.60
C ALA A 381 36.73 3.32 -10.13
N VAL A 382 36.65 3.15 -11.46
CA VAL A 382 35.59 2.34 -12.11
C VAL A 382 35.70 0.87 -11.67
N ARG A 383 36.89 0.27 -11.73
CA ARG A 383 37.10 -1.12 -11.31
C ARG A 383 36.75 -1.34 -9.84
N ARG A 384 37.06 -0.37 -8.97
CA ARG A 384 36.71 -0.43 -7.55
C ARG A 384 35.19 -0.40 -7.36
N LEU A 385 34.45 0.49 -8.10
CA LEU A 385 33.00 0.52 -8.02
C LEU A 385 32.39 -0.80 -8.46
N LEU A 386 32.84 -1.34 -9.61
CA LEU A 386 32.37 -2.64 -10.11
C LEU A 386 32.63 -3.78 -9.12
N PHE A 387 33.80 -3.78 -8.48
CA PHE A 387 34.16 -4.78 -7.48
C PHE A 387 33.28 -4.68 -6.20
N GLU A 388 33.06 -3.45 -5.69
CA GLU A 388 32.31 -3.23 -4.47
C GLU A 388 30.79 -3.39 -4.69
N ALA A 389 30.24 -2.98 -5.85
CA ALA A 389 28.85 -3.19 -6.19
C ALA A 389 28.55 -4.66 -6.53
N GLY A 390 29.50 -5.34 -7.21
CA GLY A 390 29.31 -6.73 -7.65
C GLY A 390 28.08 -6.86 -8.53
N ASP A 391 27.26 -7.87 -8.26
CA ASP A 391 26.02 -8.15 -9.03
C ASP A 391 24.94 -7.07 -8.90
N ASP A 392 25.06 -6.15 -7.93
CA ASP A 392 24.07 -5.08 -7.71
C ASP A 392 24.42 -3.78 -8.47
N ILE A 393 25.36 -3.82 -9.42
CA ILE A 393 25.80 -2.60 -10.16
C ILE A 393 24.67 -1.96 -10.95
N ASP A 394 23.82 -2.75 -11.60
CA ASP A 394 22.70 -2.23 -12.38
C ASP A 394 21.65 -1.55 -11.48
N ASP A 395 21.35 -2.16 -10.33
CA ASP A 395 20.48 -1.60 -9.31
C ASP A 395 21.03 -0.30 -8.71
N LEU A 396 22.36 -0.22 -8.52
CA LEU A 396 23.02 0.98 -8.04
C LEU A 396 22.99 2.12 -9.06
N MET A 397 23.16 1.81 -10.35
CA MET A 397 23.13 2.80 -11.43
C MET A 397 21.74 3.32 -11.73
N MET A 398 20.71 2.54 -11.50
CA MET A 398 19.33 2.85 -11.88
C MET A 398 18.81 4.16 -11.24
N PRO A 399 18.87 4.42 -9.94
CA PRO A 399 18.43 5.69 -9.35
C PRO A 399 19.20 6.89 -9.90
N VAL A 400 20.51 6.74 -10.12
CA VAL A 400 21.39 7.80 -10.61
C VAL A 400 21.07 8.17 -12.04
N SER A 401 20.84 7.18 -12.90
CA SER A 401 20.53 7.39 -14.33
C SER A 401 19.24 8.18 -14.53
N TYR A 402 18.24 7.98 -13.67
CA TYR A 402 16.94 8.63 -13.80
C TYR A 402 16.80 9.96 -13.03
N THR A 403 17.76 10.31 -12.17
CA THR A 403 17.64 11.50 -11.32
C THR A 403 18.80 12.47 -11.43
N HIS A 404 20.02 11.97 -11.65
CA HIS A 404 21.23 12.79 -11.64
C HIS A 404 21.93 12.88 -13.00
N LEU A 405 21.66 11.94 -13.92
CA LEU A 405 22.25 11.91 -15.26
C LEU A 405 21.27 12.37 -16.36
N THR A 406 20.14 13.00 -16.03
CA THR A 406 19.46 13.80 -17.05
C THR A 406 20.38 14.94 -17.41
N LEU A 407 21.12 14.74 -18.49
CA LEU A 407 21.91 15.79 -19.15
C LEU A 407 21.06 17.07 -19.20
N PRO A 408 21.64 18.24 -18.87
CA PRO A 408 20.99 19.49 -19.17
C PRO A 408 20.78 19.53 -20.66
N THR A 409 19.53 19.31 -21.11
CA THR A 409 19.09 19.66 -22.47
C THR A 409 19.05 21.19 -22.57
N LYS A 410 20.21 21.81 -22.50
CA LYS A 410 20.48 23.18 -22.95
C LYS A 410 21.97 23.34 -23.12
N LEU A 411 22.47 22.83 -24.24
CA LEU A 411 23.48 23.51 -25.01
C LEU A 411 22.71 24.48 -25.94
N GLU A 412 22.47 25.66 -25.48
CA GLU A 412 22.35 26.83 -26.32
C GLU A 412 23.34 27.84 -25.78
#